data_8e78a200378d57c13ddb0b538e145fe0
#
_entry.id   8e78a200378d57c13ddb0b538e145fe0
#
_cell.length_a   1.000
_cell.length_b   1.000
_cell.length_c   1.000
_cell.angle_alpha   90.00
_cell.angle_beta   90.00
_cell.angle_gamma   90.00
#
_symmetry.space_group_name_H-M   'P 1'
#
loop_
_entity.id
_entity.type
_entity.pdbx_description
1 polymer ?
#
loop_
_entity_poly.entity_id
_entity_poly.type
_entity_poly.pdbx_seq_one_letter_code
_entity_poly.pdbx_strand_id
1 'polypeptide(L)'
;RFALMKTAVISTLDSMMLKRKGIDKNQKNNNIKNARKLYKELESARKRLSDNILNLKLLFCEADMKECGIYADKMYTAVSNFNLLTPDYTKFIGAFKPLLDNIPDNEVTNASVIGRLMNNVRTGYYPTDIEHVKHIKNGIAFPEGKRINAFDPCCGCGVALNVLTSGKISDTYGIEIDETRGAEAETCLDRVGLGSFFYSRISREVFHLIFLNPPYLSVIKDGGGRSRSEKQFLVDSLHHLMYGGLLVYIIPYYRMTSDICR
;
A
#
# COMPACT_ATOMS: atom_id res chain seq x y z
N ARG A 1 -10.62 -4.09 -25.26
CA ARG A 1 -9.90 -2.80 -25.23
C ARG A 1 -9.09 -2.66 -23.95
N PHE A 2 -9.67 -2.85 -22.75
CA PHE A 2 -8.95 -2.77 -21.46
C PHE A 2 -7.76 -3.71 -21.38
N ALA A 3 -7.90 -4.98 -21.74
CA ALA A 3 -6.81 -5.96 -21.72
C ALA A 3 -5.61 -5.54 -22.59
N LEU A 4 -5.88 -5.01 -23.78
CA LEU A 4 -4.83 -4.51 -24.69
C LEU A 4 -4.11 -3.30 -24.08
N MET A 5 -4.84 -2.37 -23.49
CA MET A 5 -4.24 -1.19 -22.84
C MET A 5 -3.45 -1.57 -21.59
N LYS A 6 -3.95 -2.48 -20.79
CA LYS A 6 -3.24 -3.07 -19.66
C LYS A 6 -1.90 -3.65 -20.09
N THR A 7 -1.91 -4.52 -21.11
CA THR A 7 -0.69 -5.12 -21.67
C THR A 7 0.29 -4.05 -22.17
N ALA A 8 -0.19 -3.01 -22.85
CA ALA A 8 0.64 -1.91 -23.34
C ALA A 8 1.29 -1.12 -22.19
N VAL A 9 0.55 -0.85 -21.11
CA VAL A 9 1.10 -0.15 -19.94
C VAL A 9 2.13 -1.03 -19.23
N ILE A 10 1.85 -2.30 -18.97
CA ILE A 10 2.78 -3.24 -18.31
C ILE A 10 4.07 -3.38 -19.13
N SER A 11 3.96 -3.65 -20.43
CA SER A 11 5.11 -3.78 -21.33
C SER A 11 5.99 -2.53 -21.33
N THR A 12 5.36 -1.35 -21.31
CA THR A 12 6.10 -0.08 -21.26
C THR A 12 6.81 0.10 -19.93
N LEU A 13 6.18 -0.24 -18.81
CA LEU A 13 6.79 -0.21 -17.48
C LEU A 13 7.99 -1.15 -17.38
N ASP A 14 7.88 -2.37 -17.87
CA ASP A 14 8.99 -3.34 -17.89
C ASP A 14 10.17 -2.82 -18.73
N SER A 15 9.88 -2.26 -19.90
CA SER A 15 10.89 -1.64 -20.75
C SER A 15 11.62 -0.50 -20.03
N MET A 16 10.89 0.34 -19.30
CA MET A 16 11.47 1.45 -18.54
C MET A 16 12.36 0.95 -17.39
N MET A 17 11.94 -0.09 -16.67
CA MET A 17 12.75 -0.70 -15.60
C MET A 17 14.06 -1.28 -16.13
N LEU A 18 14.01 -1.99 -17.26
CA LEU A 18 15.22 -2.55 -17.90
C LEU A 18 16.19 -1.45 -18.33
N LYS A 19 15.68 -0.39 -18.95
CA LYS A 19 16.49 0.75 -19.40
C LYS A 19 17.14 1.48 -18.21
N ARG A 20 16.39 1.67 -17.12
CA ARG A 20 16.92 2.31 -15.92
C ARG A 20 18.05 1.48 -15.29
N LYS A 21 17.88 0.17 -15.16
CA LYS A 21 18.94 -0.74 -14.71
C LYS A 21 20.17 -0.70 -15.63
N GLY A 22 19.92 -0.61 -16.94
CA GLY A 22 20.99 -0.46 -17.95
C GLY A 22 21.77 0.84 -17.78
N ILE A 23 21.11 1.96 -17.48
CA ILE A 23 21.76 3.25 -17.22
C ILE A 23 22.70 3.13 -16.02
N ASP A 24 22.22 2.61 -14.89
CA ASP A 24 23.01 2.47 -13.66
C ASP A 24 24.24 1.60 -13.89
N LYS A 25 24.09 0.48 -14.62
CA LYS A 25 25.20 -0.41 -14.98
C LYS A 25 26.24 0.31 -15.85
N ASN A 26 25.81 1.06 -16.86
CA ASN A 26 26.72 1.76 -17.76
C ASN A 26 27.40 2.95 -17.07
N GLN A 27 26.74 3.62 -16.15
CA GLN A 27 27.36 4.68 -15.31
C GLN A 27 28.46 4.09 -14.42
N LYS A 28 28.20 2.97 -13.74
CA LYS A 28 29.21 2.27 -12.93
C LYS A 28 30.44 1.83 -13.73
N ASN A 29 30.23 1.48 -15.00
CA ASN A 29 31.30 1.03 -15.90
C ASN A 29 31.92 2.19 -16.73
N ASN A 30 31.67 3.44 -16.39
CA ASN A 30 32.14 4.64 -17.11
C ASN A 30 31.75 4.69 -18.61
N ASN A 31 30.76 3.92 -19.03
CA ASN A 31 30.26 3.93 -20.41
C ASN A 31 29.18 5.01 -20.61
N ILE A 32 29.61 6.26 -20.57
CA ILE A 32 28.73 7.46 -20.63
C ILE A 32 27.94 7.52 -21.95
N LYS A 33 28.53 7.12 -23.06
CA LYS A 33 27.86 7.14 -24.37
C LYS A 33 26.62 6.22 -24.39
N ASN A 34 26.77 5.02 -23.86
CA ASN A 34 25.70 4.05 -23.80
C ASN A 34 24.64 4.43 -22.75
N ALA A 35 25.06 4.99 -21.62
CA ALA A 35 24.14 5.53 -20.60
C ALA A 35 23.26 6.66 -21.18
N ARG A 36 23.83 7.59 -21.94
CA ARG A 36 23.07 8.66 -22.62
C ARG A 36 22.07 8.13 -23.66
N LYS A 37 22.46 7.09 -24.42
CA LYS A 37 21.55 6.45 -25.38
C LYS A 37 20.34 5.85 -24.64
N LEU A 38 20.60 5.06 -23.60
CA LEU A 38 19.54 4.45 -22.80
C LEU A 38 18.65 5.48 -22.10
N TYR A 39 19.21 6.62 -21.69
CA TYR A 39 18.42 7.71 -21.13
C TYR A 39 17.40 8.29 -22.13
N LYS A 40 17.81 8.56 -23.38
CA LYS A 40 16.88 9.01 -24.44
C LYS A 40 15.80 7.98 -24.72
N GLU A 41 16.14 6.69 -24.70
CA GLU A 41 15.16 5.63 -24.86
C GLU A 41 14.21 5.54 -23.66
N LEU A 42 14.69 5.83 -22.45
CA LEU A 42 13.87 5.90 -21.23
C LEU A 42 12.88 7.07 -21.28
N GLU A 43 13.31 8.24 -21.76
CA GLU A 43 12.42 9.39 -22.00
C GLU A 43 11.32 9.07 -23.02
N SER A 44 11.69 8.40 -24.13
CA SER A 44 10.71 7.97 -25.13
C SER A 44 9.73 6.93 -24.56
N ALA A 45 10.19 6.03 -23.69
CA ALA A 45 9.33 5.06 -23.03
C ALA A 45 8.39 5.75 -22.01
N ARG A 46 8.86 6.76 -21.28
CA ARG A 46 8.02 7.58 -20.40
C ARG A 46 6.89 8.26 -21.17
N LYS A 47 7.19 8.86 -22.32
CA LYS A 47 6.17 9.47 -23.17
C LYS A 47 5.11 8.47 -23.59
N ARG A 48 5.53 7.27 -24.08
CA ARG A 48 4.58 6.19 -24.41
C ARG A 48 3.73 5.74 -23.21
N LEU A 49 4.32 5.68 -22.02
CA LEU A 49 3.57 5.36 -20.81
C LEU A 49 2.52 6.42 -20.51
N SER A 50 2.88 7.71 -20.61
CA SER A 50 1.93 8.83 -20.45
C SER A 50 0.79 8.74 -21.45
N ASP A 51 1.10 8.47 -22.72
CA ASP A 51 0.09 8.32 -23.79
C ASP A 51 -0.84 7.12 -23.52
N ASN A 52 -0.29 6.00 -23.06
CA ASN A 52 -1.07 4.81 -22.70
C ASN A 52 -1.99 5.06 -21.49
N ILE A 53 -1.52 5.81 -20.48
CA ILE A 53 -2.35 6.20 -19.33
C ILE A 53 -3.46 7.15 -19.79
N LEU A 54 -3.18 8.07 -20.68
CA LEU A 54 -4.19 8.98 -21.24
C LEU A 54 -5.26 8.20 -22.01
N ASN A 55 -4.87 7.23 -22.82
CA ASN A 55 -5.80 6.35 -23.52
C ASN A 55 -6.65 5.52 -22.55
N LEU A 56 -6.04 5.03 -21.46
CA LEU A 56 -6.77 4.34 -20.38
C LEU A 56 -7.79 5.26 -19.71
N LYS A 57 -7.44 6.53 -19.47
CA LYS A 57 -8.36 7.56 -18.99
C LYS A 57 -9.57 7.73 -19.90
N LEU A 58 -9.34 7.81 -21.22
CA LEU A 58 -10.41 7.93 -22.19
C LEU A 58 -11.36 6.73 -22.16
N LEU A 59 -10.82 5.51 -22.07
CA LEU A 59 -11.63 4.29 -21.91
C LEU A 59 -12.46 4.29 -20.63
N PHE A 60 -11.92 4.80 -19.53
CA PHE A 60 -12.68 4.96 -18.28
C PHE A 60 -13.81 5.98 -18.42
N CYS A 61 -13.59 7.07 -19.14
CA CYS A 61 -14.63 8.06 -19.42
C CYS A 61 -15.72 7.48 -20.33
N GLU A 62 -15.37 6.74 -21.37
CA GLU A 62 -16.32 6.04 -22.27
C GLU A 62 -17.18 5.01 -21.51
N ALA A 63 -16.61 4.37 -20.47
CA ALA A 63 -17.31 3.40 -19.64
C ALA A 63 -18.05 4.03 -18.43
N ASP A 64 -18.20 5.35 -18.38
CA ASP A 64 -18.78 6.14 -17.27
C ASP A 64 -18.10 5.93 -15.91
N MET A 65 -16.82 5.59 -15.92
CA MET A 65 -16.00 5.34 -14.74
C MET A 65 -15.25 6.62 -14.33
N LYS A 66 -15.98 7.68 -13.94
CA LYS A 66 -15.44 9.03 -13.69
C LYS A 66 -14.32 9.08 -12.66
N GLU A 67 -14.44 8.34 -11.55
CA GLU A 67 -13.41 8.31 -10.51
C GLU A 67 -12.10 7.69 -11.01
N CYS A 68 -12.20 6.62 -11.81
CA CYS A 68 -11.03 6.01 -12.45
C CYS A 68 -10.36 6.96 -13.45
N GLY A 69 -11.15 7.76 -14.18
CA GLY A 69 -10.66 8.81 -15.06
C GLY A 69 -9.87 9.90 -14.32
N ILE A 70 -10.37 10.37 -13.18
CA ILE A 70 -9.67 11.34 -12.32
C ILE A 70 -8.35 10.77 -11.80
N TYR A 71 -8.35 9.50 -11.45
CA TYR A 71 -7.14 8.84 -10.96
C TYR A 71 -6.10 8.65 -12.07
N ALA A 72 -6.51 8.22 -13.25
CA ALA A 72 -5.64 8.12 -14.42
C ALA A 72 -5.00 9.47 -14.76
N ASP A 73 -5.73 10.57 -14.57
CA ASP A 73 -5.21 11.92 -14.75
C ASP A 73 -4.10 12.27 -13.76
N LYS A 74 -4.29 11.95 -12.50
CA LYS A 74 -3.24 12.10 -11.46
C LYS A 74 -2.01 11.25 -11.76
N MET A 75 -2.19 10.03 -12.25
CA MET A 75 -1.11 9.15 -12.67
C MET A 75 -0.37 9.72 -13.88
N TYR A 76 -1.08 10.22 -14.86
CA TYR A 76 -0.50 10.91 -16.02
C TYR A 76 0.40 12.07 -15.59
N THR A 77 -0.11 12.92 -14.70
CA THR A 77 0.65 14.04 -14.13
C THR A 77 1.90 13.58 -13.38
N ALA A 78 1.77 12.55 -12.56
CA ALA A 78 2.90 11.98 -11.82
C ALA A 78 3.99 11.43 -12.75
N VAL A 79 3.60 10.64 -13.77
CA VAL A 79 4.53 10.07 -14.75
C VAL A 79 5.22 11.17 -15.57
N SER A 80 4.47 12.20 -15.98
CA SER A 80 5.00 13.29 -16.79
C SER A 80 6.04 14.15 -16.06
N ASN A 81 5.83 14.36 -14.78
CA ASN A 81 6.69 15.24 -13.94
C ASN A 81 7.79 14.48 -13.19
N PHE A 82 7.83 13.16 -13.26
CA PHE A 82 8.77 12.38 -12.48
C PHE A 82 10.21 12.47 -13.02
N ASN A 83 11.16 12.69 -12.12
CA ASN A 83 12.57 12.69 -12.49
C ASN A 83 13.06 11.25 -12.70
N LEU A 84 13.42 10.93 -13.95
CA LEU A 84 13.80 9.58 -14.40
C LEU A 84 15.08 9.03 -13.74
N LEU A 85 15.90 9.90 -13.14
CA LEU A 85 17.17 9.51 -12.53
C LEU A 85 17.10 9.36 -11.02
N THR A 86 15.97 9.67 -10.39
CA THR A 86 15.84 9.49 -8.94
C THR A 86 15.79 8.01 -8.55
N PRO A 87 16.34 7.62 -7.37
CA PRO A 87 16.22 6.26 -6.86
C PRO A 87 14.78 5.79 -6.69
N ASP A 88 13.86 6.72 -6.43
CA ASP A 88 12.44 6.42 -6.22
C ASP A 88 11.69 6.04 -7.50
N TYR A 89 12.28 6.29 -8.66
CA TYR A 89 11.69 5.94 -9.96
C TYR A 89 11.39 4.45 -10.10
N THR A 90 12.34 3.59 -9.73
CA THR A 90 12.15 2.13 -9.75
C THR A 90 11.10 1.66 -8.77
N LYS A 91 10.97 2.32 -7.62
CA LYS A 91 9.91 2.05 -6.64
C LYS A 91 8.54 2.46 -7.17
N PHE A 92 8.45 3.62 -7.80
CA PHE A 92 7.22 4.11 -8.43
C PHE A 92 6.70 3.12 -9.49
N ILE A 93 7.58 2.68 -10.40
CA ILE A 93 7.23 1.70 -11.44
C ILE A 93 6.89 0.34 -10.83
N GLY A 94 7.63 -0.10 -9.82
CA GLY A 94 7.36 -1.34 -9.11
C GLY A 94 6.02 -1.36 -8.37
N ALA A 95 5.56 -0.21 -7.89
CA ALA A 95 4.24 -0.07 -7.26
C ALA A 95 3.08 -0.07 -8.29
N PHE A 96 3.35 0.35 -9.51
CA PHE A 96 2.34 0.47 -10.58
C PHE A 96 1.96 -0.88 -11.19
N LYS A 97 2.93 -1.75 -11.37
CA LYS A 97 2.76 -3.04 -12.04
C LYS A 97 1.77 -3.97 -11.32
N PRO A 98 1.84 -4.19 -10.00
CA PRO A 98 0.87 -5.02 -9.29
C PRO A 98 -0.57 -4.51 -9.41
N LEU A 99 -0.77 -3.19 -9.46
CA LEU A 99 -2.09 -2.60 -9.65
C LEU A 99 -2.70 -2.98 -11.01
N LEU A 100 -1.87 -2.95 -12.06
CA LEU A 100 -2.29 -3.31 -13.40
C LEU A 100 -2.46 -4.82 -13.58
N ASP A 101 -1.61 -5.63 -12.94
CA ASP A 101 -1.68 -7.09 -13.00
C ASP A 101 -2.98 -7.61 -12.36
N ASN A 102 -3.52 -6.90 -11.38
CA ASN A 102 -4.78 -7.25 -10.72
C ASN A 102 -6.04 -6.74 -11.45
N ILE A 103 -5.92 -6.01 -12.57
CA ILE A 103 -7.08 -5.63 -13.40
C ILE A 103 -7.54 -6.87 -14.18
N PRO A 104 -8.78 -7.39 -13.94
CA PRO A 104 -9.28 -8.55 -14.66
C PRO A 104 -9.47 -8.25 -16.16
N ASP A 105 -9.32 -9.26 -17.01
CA ASP A 105 -9.45 -9.12 -18.45
C ASP A 105 -10.91 -9.01 -18.93
N ASN A 106 -11.90 -9.17 -18.04
CA ASN A 106 -13.33 -9.09 -18.32
C ASN A 106 -13.94 -7.74 -17.93
N GLU A 107 -14.68 -7.14 -18.85
CA GLU A 107 -15.23 -5.77 -18.75
C GLU A 107 -16.21 -5.56 -17.57
N VAL A 108 -16.94 -6.57 -17.13
CA VAL A 108 -18.02 -6.43 -16.11
C VAL A 108 -17.48 -6.44 -14.67
N THR A 109 -16.37 -7.12 -14.44
CA THR A 109 -15.73 -7.18 -13.09
C THR A 109 -14.79 -5.99 -12.84
N ASN A 110 -14.46 -5.27 -13.89
CA ASN A 110 -13.38 -4.28 -13.91
C ASN A 110 -13.68 -3.01 -13.13
N ALA A 111 -14.91 -2.50 -13.17
CA ALA A 111 -15.27 -1.23 -12.54
C ALA A 111 -15.09 -1.28 -11.01
N SER A 112 -15.64 -2.32 -10.38
CA SER A 112 -15.56 -2.51 -8.93
C SER A 112 -14.14 -2.80 -8.46
N VAL A 113 -13.39 -3.62 -9.22
CA VAL A 113 -12.01 -3.98 -8.85
C VAL A 113 -11.07 -2.80 -9.06
N ILE A 114 -11.20 -2.07 -10.16
CA ILE A 114 -10.40 -0.85 -10.40
C ILE A 114 -10.74 0.21 -9.36
N GLY A 115 -12.01 0.43 -9.05
CA GLY A 115 -12.44 1.34 -7.99
C GLY A 115 -11.82 0.95 -6.64
N ARG A 116 -11.83 -0.33 -6.27
CA ARG A 116 -11.20 -0.84 -5.05
C ARG A 116 -9.69 -0.64 -5.04
N LEU A 117 -9.00 -1.03 -6.10
CA LEU A 117 -7.54 -0.88 -6.19
C LEU A 117 -7.12 0.59 -6.13
N MET A 118 -7.86 1.48 -6.77
CA MET A 118 -7.58 2.90 -6.76
C MET A 118 -7.89 3.55 -5.41
N ASN A 119 -8.96 3.14 -4.75
CA ASN A 119 -9.26 3.57 -3.39
C ASN A 119 -8.18 3.09 -2.42
N ASN A 120 -7.68 1.88 -2.57
CA ASN A 120 -6.58 1.34 -1.79
C ASN A 120 -5.31 2.19 -1.91
N VAL A 121 -4.93 2.57 -3.13
CA VAL A 121 -3.76 3.45 -3.35
C VAL A 121 -4.00 4.85 -2.77
N ARG A 122 -5.19 5.41 -2.96
CA ARG A 122 -5.56 6.73 -2.44
C ARG A 122 -5.57 6.78 -0.92
N THR A 123 -6.01 5.72 -0.26
CA THR A 123 -6.06 5.61 1.20
C THR A 123 -4.76 5.11 1.81
N GLY A 124 -3.73 4.80 0.98
CA GLY A 124 -2.46 4.26 1.46
C GLY A 124 -2.59 2.84 1.99
N TYR A 125 -3.60 2.09 1.54
CA TYR A 125 -3.80 0.71 1.93
C TYR A 125 -2.81 -0.22 1.23
N TYR A 126 -2.00 -0.91 2.02
CA TYR A 126 -1.07 -1.94 1.59
C TYR A 126 -1.35 -3.22 2.39
N PRO A 127 -2.03 -4.23 1.78
CA PRO A 127 -2.28 -5.48 2.47
C PRO A 127 -0.96 -6.13 2.87
N THR A 128 -0.92 -6.63 4.09
CA THR A 128 0.27 -7.36 4.56
C THR A 128 0.33 -8.72 3.86
N ASP A 129 1.48 -9.07 3.32
CA ASP A 129 1.73 -10.39 2.74
C ASP A 129 1.54 -11.47 3.82
N ILE A 130 0.70 -12.45 3.51
CA ILE A 130 0.31 -13.50 4.45
C ILE A 130 1.48 -14.40 4.85
N GLU A 131 2.43 -14.63 3.97
CA GLU A 131 3.64 -15.39 4.31
C GLU A 131 4.49 -14.65 5.35
N HIS A 132 4.58 -13.32 5.26
CA HIS A 132 5.23 -12.52 6.30
C HIS A 132 4.46 -12.59 7.63
N VAL A 133 3.12 -12.57 7.61
CA VAL A 133 2.31 -12.71 8.83
C VAL A 133 2.53 -14.07 9.48
N LYS A 134 2.57 -15.15 8.70
CA LYS A 134 2.90 -16.50 9.20
C LYS A 134 4.29 -16.57 9.81
N HIS A 135 5.27 -15.93 9.17
CA HIS A 135 6.63 -15.86 9.69
C HIS A 135 6.68 -15.11 11.04
N ILE A 136 6.01 -13.97 11.15
CA ILE A 136 5.87 -13.22 12.41
C ILE A 136 5.22 -14.09 13.48
N LYS A 137 4.11 -14.77 13.14
CA LYS A 137 3.41 -15.67 14.05
C LYS A 137 4.30 -16.76 14.63
N ASN A 138 5.17 -17.34 13.81
CA ASN A 138 6.11 -18.37 14.26
C ASN A 138 7.16 -17.84 15.26
N GLY A 139 7.41 -16.52 15.26
CA GLY A 139 8.28 -15.85 16.21
C GLY A 139 7.61 -15.44 17.53
N ILE A 140 6.28 -15.58 17.66
CA ILE A 140 5.53 -15.15 18.84
C ILE A 140 5.20 -16.35 19.72
N ALA A 141 5.62 -16.31 21.00
CA ALA A 141 5.19 -17.26 22.02
C ALA A 141 3.86 -16.80 22.62
N PHE A 142 2.78 -17.46 22.27
CA PHE A 142 1.47 -17.23 22.86
C PHE A 142 1.31 -18.04 24.16
N PRO A 143 0.71 -17.48 25.21
CA PRO A 143 0.46 -18.21 26.46
C PRO A 143 -0.53 -19.36 26.22
N GLU A 144 -0.17 -20.56 26.67
CA GLU A 144 -1.04 -21.73 26.51
C GLU A 144 -2.29 -21.62 27.41
N GLY A 145 -3.44 -21.99 26.80
CA GLY A 145 -4.71 -22.03 27.51
C GLY A 145 -5.27 -20.68 27.99
N LYS A 146 -4.59 -19.57 27.70
CA LYS A 146 -5.07 -18.24 28.08
C LYS A 146 -5.71 -17.53 26.88
N ARG A 147 -6.79 -16.79 27.18
CA ARG A 147 -7.44 -15.91 26.19
C ARG A 147 -6.64 -14.63 26.06
N ILE A 148 -6.45 -14.18 24.84
CA ILE A 148 -5.78 -12.92 24.54
C ILE A 148 -6.74 -11.98 23.80
N ASN A 149 -6.63 -10.69 24.05
CA ASN A 149 -7.25 -9.65 23.23
C ASN A 149 -6.21 -9.16 22.22
N ALA A 150 -6.54 -9.29 20.93
CA ALA A 150 -5.69 -8.85 19.85
C ALA A 150 -6.38 -7.73 19.06
N PHE A 151 -5.63 -6.72 18.68
CA PHE A 151 -6.16 -5.51 18.06
C PHE A 151 -5.35 -5.08 16.84
N ASP A 152 -6.06 -4.59 15.82
CA ASP A 152 -5.48 -3.92 14.66
C ASP A 152 -6.22 -2.59 14.42
N PRO A 153 -5.59 -1.42 14.64
CA PRO A 153 -6.22 -0.11 14.49
C PRO A 153 -6.44 0.32 13.04
N CYS A 154 -6.00 -0.46 12.07
CA CYS A 154 -6.15 -0.21 10.63
C CYS A 154 -6.24 -1.55 9.87
N CYS A 155 -7.21 -2.39 10.28
CA CYS A 155 -7.23 -3.81 10.01
C CYS A 155 -7.43 -4.21 8.53
N GLY A 156 -7.79 -3.27 7.66
CA GLY A 156 -8.12 -3.61 6.27
C GLY A 156 -9.23 -4.65 6.22
N CYS A 157 -9.00 -5.73 5.47
CA CYS A 157 -9.93 -6.87 5.40
C CYS A 157 -9.80 -7.85 6.59
N GLY A 158 -9.03 -7.52 7.64
CA GLY A 158 -8.90 -8.33 8.86
C GLY A 158 -8.01 -9.58 8.74
N VAL A 159 -7.61 -9.95 7.54
CA VAL A 159 -6.94 -11.25 7.25
C VAL A 159 -5.61 -11.37 8.01
N ALA A 160 -4.83 -10.32 8.13
CA ALA A 160 -3.53 -10.37 8.81
C ALA A 160 -3.68 -10.72 10.29
N LEU A 161 -4.57 -10.02 11.01
CA LEU A 161 -4.82 -10.29 12.43
C LEU A 161 -5.42 -11.68 12.63
N ASN A 162 -6.36 -12.09 11.78
CA ASN A 162 -6.96 -13.43 11.83
C ASN A 162 -5.91 -14.54 11.65
N VAL A 163 -5.01 -14.42 10.67
CA VAL A 163 -3.93 -15.39 10.46
C VAL A 163 -2.97 -15.41 11.65
N LEU A 164 -2.62 -14.25 12.18
CA LEU A 164 -1.71 -14.11 13.32
C LEU A 164 -2.25 -14.82 14.58
N THR A 165 -3.55 -14.71 14.84
CA THR A 165 -4.21 -15.29 16.02
C THR A 165 -4.81 -16.68 15.77
N SER A 166 -4.80 -17.18 14.53
CA SER A 166 -5.41 -18.47 14.19
C SER A 166 -4.89 -19.63 15.07
N GLY A 167 -5.80 -20.48 15.54
CA GLY A 167 -5.48 -21.59 16.46
C GLY A 167 -5.15 -21.17 17.89
N LYS A 168 -5.41 -19.92 18.27
CA LYS A 168 -5.25 -19.40 19.63
C LYS A 168 -6.62 -19.02 20.21
N ILE A 169 -6.72 -19.05 21.55
CA ILE A 169 -7.91 -18.54 22.24
C ILE A 169 -7.79 -17.03 22.26
N SER A 170 -8.48 -16.35 21.34
CA SER A 170 -8.37 -14.90 21.18
C SER A 170 -9.71 -14.25 20.94
N ASP A 171 -9.83 -13.00 21.41
CA ASP A 171 -10.86 -12.06 20.94
C ASP A 171 -10.14 -11.03 20.06
N THR A 172 -10.61 -10.89 18.82
CA THR A 172 -9.98 -10.07 17.77
C THR A 172 -10.79 -8.81 17.51
N TYR A 173 -10.12 -7.68 17.51
CA TYR A 173 -10.71 -6.36 17.34
C TYR A 173 -10.04 -5.63 16.18
N GLY A 174 -10.82 -5.01 15.31
CA GLY A 174 -10.31 -4.22 14.21
C GLY A 174 -10.96 -2.85 14.12
N ILE A 175 -10.27 -1.87 13.55
CA ILE A 175 -10.86 -0.62 13.07
C ILE A 175 -10.47 -0.45 11.60
N GLU A 176 -11.45 -0.10 10.77
CA GLU A 176 -11.24 0.18 9.36
C GLU A 176 -12.06 1.41 8.94
N ILE A 177 -11.44 2.30 8.17
CA ILE A 177 -12.09 3.53 7.69
C ILE A 177 -12.91 3.31 6.42
N ASP A 178 -12.56 2.30 5.63
CA ASP A 178 -13.27 1.94 4.41
C ASP A 178 -14.37 0.92 4.73
N GLU A 179 -15.60 1.26 4.42
CA GLU A 179 -16.77 0.43 4.73
C GLU A 179 -16.72 -0.95 4.06
N THR A 180 -16.18 -1.03 2.84
CA THR A 180 -16.11 -2.30 2.11
C THR A 180 -15.12 -3.26 2.77
N ARG A 181 -13.92 -2.78 3.11
CA ARG A 181 -12.91 -3.58 3.80
C ARG A 181 -13.35 -3.92 5.23
N GLY A 182 -14.02 -2.98 5.90
CA GLY A 182 -14.58 -3.22 7.23
C GLY A 182 -15.63 -4.34 7.21
N ALA A 183 -16.53 -4.36 6.24
CA ALA A 183 -17.49 -5.45 6.06
C ALA A 183 -16.80 -6.80 5.74
N GLU A 184 -15.70 -6.79 4.98
CA GLU A 184 -14.88 -7.99 4.78
C GLU A 184 -14.21 -8.43 6.10
N ALA A 185 -13.70 -7.50 6.91
CA ALA A 185 -13.07 -7.78 8.19
C ALA A 185 -14.05 -8.39 9.21
N GLU A 186 -15.32 -7.97 9.22
CA GLU A 186 -16.38 -8.55 10.07
C GLU A 186 -16.61 -10.04 9.82
N THR A 187 -16.19 -10.56 8.67
CA THR A 187 -16.30 -12.01 8.37
C THR A 187 -15.24 -12.85 9.07
N CYS A 188 -14.16 -12.25 9.55
CA CYS A 188 -13.01 -12.97 10.10
C CYS A 188 -12.51 -12.47 11.46
N LEU A 189 -12.95 -11.30 11.91
CA LEU A 189 -12.66 -10.75 13.22
C LEU A 189 -13.90 -10.73 14.10
N ASP A 190 -13.75 -10.85 15.43
CA ASP A 190 -14.87 -10.89 16.37
C ASP A 190 -15.60 -9.55 16.49
N ARG A 191 -14.87 -8.45 16.35
CA ARG A 191 -15.45 -7.09 16.41
C ARG A 191 -14.69 -6.14 15.49
N VAL A 192 -15.42 -5.41 14.67
CA VAL A 192 -14.87 -4.37 13.77
C VAL A 192 -15.62 -3.06 14.00
N GLY A 193 -14.86 -1.99 14.22
CA GLY A 193 -15.36 -0.63 14.23
C GLY A 193 -15.14 0.03 12.88
N LEU A 194 -16.21 0.59 12.30
CA LEU A 194 -16.11 1.37 11.06
C LEU A 194 -15.82 2.84 11.38
N GLY A 195 -14.76 3.37 10.80
CA GLY A 195 -14.36 4.76 10.96
C GLY A 195 -12.88 4.97 11.25
N SER A 196 -12.54 6.19 11.64
CA SER A 196 -11.14 6.53 11.93
C SER A 196 -10.74 6.06 13.34
N PHE A 197 -9.60 5.37 13.43
CA PHE A 197 -8.98 5.00 14.70
C PHE A 197 -8.84 6.19 15.67
N PHE A 198 -8.42 7.34 15.15
CA PHE A 198 -8.16 8.53 15.97
C PHE A 198 -9.41 9.15 16.63
N TYR A 199 -10.59 8.82 16.14
CA TYR A 199 -11.87 9.28 16.70
C TYR A 199 -12.65 8.17 17.39
N SER A 200 -12.10 6.95 17.45
CA SER A 200 -12.74 5.80 18.08
C SER A 200 -12.51 5.80 19.58
N ARG A 201 -13.55 5.39 20.32
CA ARG A 201 -13.44 5.21 21.77
C ARG A 201 -13.00 3.79 22.09
N ILE A 202 -11.76 3.62 22.51
CA ILE A 202 -11.14 2.35 22.79
C ILE A 202 -10.62 2.37 24.22
N SER A 203 -10.80 1.25 24.95
CA SER A 203 -10.28 1.11 26.33
C SER A 203 -8.76 1.13 26.32
N ARG A 204 -8.15 1.72 27.33
CA ARG A 204 -6.70 1.74 27.51
C ARG A 204 -6.21 0.44 28.13
N GLU A 205 -5.00 0.04 27.80
CA GLU A 205 -4.25 -1.05 28.43
C GLU A 205 -5.02 -2.40 28.48
N VAL A 206 -5.76 -2.73 27.39
CA VAL A 206 -6.59 -3.94 27.34
C VAL A 206 -6.12 -4.98 26.35
N PHE A 207 -5.24 -4.62 25.40
CA PHE A 207 -4.81 -5.55 24.36
C PHE A 207 -3.47 -6.20 24.71
N HIS A 208 -3.44 -7.51 24.59
CA HIS A 208 -2.24 -8.33 24.78
C HIS A 208 -1.34 -8.29 23.53
N LEU A 209 -1.97 -8.15 22.37
CA LEU A 209 -1.29 -8.09 21.08
C LEU A 209 -1.89 -6.95 20.26
N ILE A 210 -1.03 -6.08 19.74
CA ILE A 210 -1.42 -5.11 18.73
C ILE A 210 -0.63 -5.41 17.45
N PHE A 211 -1.34 -5.60 16.35
CA PHE A 211 -0.75 -5.69 15.01
C PHE A 211 -0.99 -4.35 14.29
N LEU A 212 0.07 -3.73 13.82
CA LEU A 212 0.03 -2.38 13.28
C LEU A 212 0.75 -2.33 11.92
N ASN A 213 -0.01 -2.27 10.83
CA ASN A 213 0.48 -1.93 9.49
C ASN A 213 -0.25 -0.68 8.98
N PRO A 214 0.12 0.51 9.44
CA PRO A 214 -0.63 1.73 9.19
C PRO A 214 -0.42 2.26 7.77
N PRO A 215 -1.33 3.13 7.28
CA PRO A 215 -1.14 3.81 6.02
C PRO A 215 0.08 4.76 6.09
N TYR A 216 0.97 4.67 5.08
CA TYR A 216 2.21 5.46 5.01
C TYR A 216 1.98 6.81 4.33
N LEU A 217 1.08 7.61 4.88
CA LEU A 217 0.71 8.91 4.36
C LEU A 217 1.41 10.04 5.11
N SER A 218 1.73 11.12 4.39
CA SER A 218 2.15 12.37 5.01
C SER A 218 0.92 13.25 5.22
N VAL A 219 0.63 13.58 6.46
CA VAL A 219 -0.49 14.48 6.83
C VAL A 219 0.07 15.88 7.06
N ILE A 220 -0.57 16.89 6.47
CA ILE A 220 -0.26 18.30 6.74
C ILE A 220 -0.93 18.68 8.05
N LYS A 221 -0.16 19.17 9.02
CA LYS A 221 -0.69 19.72 10.27
C LYS A 221 -1.24 21.12 10.04
N ASP A 222 -2.26 21.49 10.82
CA ASP A 222 -2.66 22.88 10.97
C ASP A 222 -1.44 23.69 11.43
N GLY A 223 -1.01 24.66 10.60
CA GLY A 223 0.22 25.41 10.83
C GLY A 223 1.39 25.08 9.90
N GLY A 224 1.19 24.23 8.86
CA GLY A 224 2.14 24.03 7.75
C GLY A 224 3.23 22.98 7.98
N GLY A 225 3.23 22.27 9.10
CA GLY A 225 4.14 21.14 9.35
C GLY A 225 3.64 19.84 8.73
N ARG A 226 4.55 18.95 8.28
CA ARG A 226 4.21 17.59 7.85
C ARG A 226 4.34 16.63 9.03
N SER A 227 3.28 15.84 9.29
CA SER A 227 3.29 14.72 10.21
C SER A 227 3.22 13.41 9.44
N ARG A 228 3.84 12.38 9.98
CA ARG A 228 3.75 11.01 9.45
C ARG A 228 2.60 10.29 10.13
N SER A 229 1.65 9.80 9.37
CA SER A 229 0.48 9.08 9.91
C SER A 229 0.90 7.82 10.66
N GLU A 230 1.91 7.08 10.16
CA GLU A 230 2.41 5.87 10.79
C GLU A 230 2.97 6.10 12.21
N LYS A 231 3.60 7.25 12.46
CA LYS A 231 4.08 7.63 13.79
C LYS A 231 2.93 7.94 14.75
N GLN A 232 1.91 8.63 14.26
CA GLN A 232 0.71 8.92 15.05
C GLN A 232 -0.02 7.64 15.43
N PHE A 233 -0.22 6.72 14.47
CA PHE A 233 -0.79 5.41 14.74
C PHE A 233 -0.01 4.65 15.81
N LEU A 234 1.33 4.65 15.75
CA LEU A 234 2.17 3.99 16.74
C LEU A 234 1.94 4.57 18.14
N VAL A 235 2.06 5.89 18.28
CA VAL A 235 1.94 6.57 19.58
C VAL A 235 0.57 6.33 20.20
N ASP A 236 -0.50 6.48 19.41
CA ASP A 236 -1.86 6.32 19.91
C ASP A 236 -2.18 4.85 20.24
N SER A 237 -1.66 3.90 19.44
CA SER A 237 -1.84 2.46 19.70
C SER A 237 -1.20 2.00 21.01
N LEU A 238 -0.06 2.59 21.41
CA LEU A 238 0.62 2.23 22.65
C LEU A 238 -0.23 2.49 23.91
N HIS A 239 -1.18 3.43 23.85
CA HIS A 239 -2.10 3.67 24.99
C HIS A 239 -3.10 2.54 25.21
N HIS A 240 -3.28 1.66 24.24
CA HIS A 240 -4.22 0.55 24.29
C HIS A 240 -3.53 -0.78 24.59
N LEU A 241 -2.19 -0.82 24.48
CA LEU A 241 -1.38 -2.00 24.80
C LEU A 241 -1.28 -2.16 26.31
N MET A 242 -1.60 -3.34 26.82
CA MET A 242 -1.47 -3.63 28.25
C MET A 242 0.00 -3.79 28.64
N TYR A 243 0.28 -3.69 29.94
CA TYR A 243 1.62 -3.96 30.47
C TYR A 243 2.04 -5.41 30.16
N GLY A 244 3.21 -5.59 29.58
CA GLY A 244 3.70 -6.89 29.12
C GLY A 244 3.09 -7.38 27.81
N GLY A 245 2.26 -6.57 27.15
CA GLY A 245 1.71 -6.84 25.82
C GLY A 245 2.75 -6.69 24.71
N LEU A 246 2.47 -7.26 23.55
CA LEU A 246 3.32 -7.23 22.36
C LEU A 246 2.70 -6.33 21.29
N LEU A 247 3.50 -5.42 20.72
CA LEU A 247 3.15 -4.67 19.54
C LEU A 247 4.01 -5.14 18.36
N VAL A 248 3.36 -5.59 17.31
CA VAL A 248 3.97 -5.91 16.02
C VAL A 248 3.77 -4.72 15.10
N TYR A 249 4.86 -4.06 14.69
CA TYR A 249 4.80 -2.87 13.86
C TYR A 249 5.46 -3.12 12.51
N ILE A 250 4.70 -3.00 11.43
CA ILE A 250 5.21 -3.12 10.07
C ILE A 250 5.48 -1.72 9.52
N ILE A 251 6.71 -1.52 9.07
CA ILE A 251 7.19 -0.23 8.60
C ILE A 251 8.22 -0.44 7.49
N PRO A 252 8.23 0.37 6.43
CA PRO A 252 9.27 0.32 5.42
C PRO A 252 10.65 0.56 6.02
N TYR A 253 11.64 -0.27 5.67
CA TYR A 253 13.00 -0.22 6.22
C TYR A 253 13.63 1.17 6.23
N TYR A 254 13.45 1.94 5.14
CA TYR A 254 14.01 3.30 5.05
C TYR A 254 13.36 4.31 6.02
N ARG A 255 12.25 3.95 6.67
CA ARG A 255 11.58 4.78 7.68
C ARG A 255 12.00 4.44 9.11
N MET A 256 12.73 3.34 9.32
CA MET A 256 13.25 2.96 10.62
C MET A 256 14.42 3.85 11.08
N THR A 257 15.03 4.58 10.17
CA THR A 257 16.18 5.43 10.50
C THR A 257 15.73 6.76 11.06
N SER A 258 16.13 7.08 12.25
CA SER A 258 16.25 8.33 13.00
C SER A 258 15.16 8.71 14.00
N ASP A 259 13.85 8.58 13.71
CA ASP A 259 12.82 9.19 14.59
C ASP A 259 11.96 8.19 15.38
N ILE A 260 12.01 6.91 15.04
CA ILE A 260 11.20 5.85 15.66
C ILE A 260 12.02 5.02 16.65
N CYS A 261 13.35 5.00 16.45
CA CYS A 261 14.28 4.26 17.32
C CYS A 261 14.92 5.14 18.41
N ARG A 262 14.48 6.37 18.56
CA ARG A 262 14.82 7.29 19.66
C ARG A 262 13.62 7.52 20.54
#